data_96f150ce83247db98ab95a6c54ff11d5
#
_entry.id   96f150ce83247db98ab95a6c54ff11d5
#
_cell.length_a   1.000
_cell.length_b   1.000
_cell.length_c   1.000
_cell.angle_alpha   90.00
_cell.angle_beta   90.00
_cell.angle_gamma   90.00
#
_symmetry.space_group_name_H-M   'P 1'
#
loop_
_entity.id
_entity.type
_entity.pdbx_description
1 polymer ?
#
loop_
_entity_poly.entity_id
_entity_poly.type
_entity_poly.pdbx_seq_one_letter_code
_entity_poly.pdbx_strand_id
1 'polypeptide(L)'
;MSPTYLLDNNVLVFLQWGDPHFQFGPIYDWVDQMAESGRIHVPEVVLGEFKNKERKQWFEDRPHLCLKHDDDQDECLATLVNELPAFVDPSKTTEDGDQPLVSAAMKINMLGTGAYASGPAVVVSHEQRRKAAYPYLKVPDACDHYCIRCINFFEMLRMEGVLTI
;
A
#
# COMPACT_ATOMS: atom_id res chain seq x y z
N MET A 1 -3.31 18.66 -6.60
CA MET A 1 -2.77 17.97 -5.43
C MET A 1 -2.07 16.70 -5.88
N SER A 2 -0.88 16.43 -5.38
CA SER A 2 -0.13 15.22 -5.69
C SER A 2 -0.71 14.04 -4.91
N PRO A 3 -0.75 12.82 -5.47
CA PRO A 3 -1.30 11.65 -4.76
C PRO A 3 -0.43 11.22 -3.58
N THR A 4 -1.07 10.56 -2.60
CA THR A 4 -0.41 9.82 -1.53
C THR A 4 -0.48 8.33 -1.87
N TYR A 5 0.66 7.67 -1.97
CA TYR A 5 0.77 6.27 -2.34
C TYR A 5 0.86 5.37 -1.11
N LEU A 6 0.07 4.30 -1.11
CA LEU A 6 0.13 3.24 -0.11
C LEU A 6 0.67 1.96 -0.76
N LEU A 7 1.82 1.49 -0.30
CA LEU A 7 2.48 0.32 -0.88
C LEU A 7 2.01 -0.97 -0.21
N ASP A 8 1.67 -1.93 -1.05
CA ASP A 8 1.35 -3.30 -0.68
C ASP A 8 2.63 -4.14 -0.47
N ASN A 9 2.53 -5.22 0.30
CA ASN A 9 3.61 -6.17 0.57
C ASN A 9 4.23 -6.74 -0.72
N ASN A 10 3.42 -7.04 -1.74
CA ASN A 10 3.93 -7.58 -2.99
C ASN A 10 4.84 -6.58 -3.76
N VAL A 11 4.64 -5.27 -3.57
CA VAL A 11 5.54 -4.24 -4.09
C VAL A 11 6.86 -4.27 -3.31
N LEU A 12 6.81 -4.42 -1.99
CA LEU A 12 8.01 -4.54 -1.15
C LEU A 12 8.81 -5.80 -1.50
N VAL A 13 8.12 -6.92 -1.73
CA VAL A 13 8.72 -8.17 -2.19
C VAL A 13 9.36 -8.00 -3.57
N PHE A 14 8.71 -7.31 -4.49
CA PHE A 14 9.26 -7.00 -5.80
C PHE A 14 10.56 -6.18 -5.70
N LEU A 15 10.58 -5.15 -4.88
CA LEU A 15 11.78 -4.36 -4.60
C LEU A 15 12.88 -5.20 -3.94
N GLN A 16 12.51 -6.28 -3.24
CA GLN A 16 13.44 -7.19 -2.61
C GLN A 16 14.28 -8.04 -3.60
N TRP A 17 13.78 -8.36 -4.79
CA TRP A 17 14.42 -9.29 -5.72
C TRP A 17 15.65 -8.73 -6.43
N GLY A 18 15.88 -7.43 -6.36
CA GLY A 18 17.12 -6.79 -6.82
C GLY A 18 18.07 -6.52 -5.65
N ASP A 19 19.38 -6.42 -5.93
CA ASP A 19 20.30 -5.81 -4.98
C ASP A 19 19.95 -4.32 -4.88
N PRO A 20 19.41 -3.84 -3.73
CA PRO A 20 18.97 -2.46 -3.61
C PRO A 20 20.09 -1.45 -3.86
N HIS A 21 21.34 -1.84 -3.57
CA HIS A 21 22.47 -0.96 -3.72
C HIS A 21 23.03 -0.90 -5.15
N PHE A 22 22.82 -1.94 -5.93
CA PHE A 22 23.41 -2.06 -7.26
C PHE A 22 22.42 -1.81 -8.40
N GLN A 23 21.24 -2.42 -8.35
CA GLN A 23 20.29 -2.38 -9.47
C GLN A 23 19.16 -1.36 -9.25
N PHE A 24 18.70 -1.21 -8.00
CA PHE A 24 17.56 -0.37 -7.66
C PHE A 24 17.88 0.77 -6.68
N GLY A 25 19.18 1.04 -6.43
CA GLY A 25 19.63 2.12 -5.55
C GLY A 25 18.92 3.44 -5.81
N PRO A 26 18.89 3.96 -7.06
CA PRO A 26 18.21 5.21 -7.38
C PRO A 26 16.70 5.17 -7.12
N ILE A 27 16.05 4.00 -7.24
CA ILE A 27 14.63 3.83 -6.92
C ILE A 27 14.41 3.87 -5.41
N TYR A 28 15.28 3.26 -4.61
CA TYR A 28 15.20 3.34 -3.16
C TYR A 28 15.40 4.77 -2.66
N ASP A 29 16.37 5.49 -3.19
CA ASP A 29 16.59 6.90 -2.85
C ASP A 29 15.37 7.76 -3.22
N TRP A 30 14.74 7.47 -4.35
CA TRP A 30 13.52 8.15 -4.77
C TRP A 30 12.33 7.78 -3.85
N VAL A 31 12.16 6.52 -3.48
CA VAL A 31 11.12 6.09 -2.54
C VAL A 31 11.32 6.78 -1.19
N ASP A 32 12.56 6.90 -0.71
CA ASP A 32 12.90 7.56 0.54
C ASP A 32 12.54 9.05 0.50
N GLN A 33 12.92 9.75 -0.58
CA GLN A 33 12.54 11.16 -0.78
C GLN A 33 11.02 11.37 -0.85
N MET A 34 10.31 10.46 -1.52
CA MET A 34 8.86 10.50 -1.60
C MET A 34 8.21 10.27 -0.23
N ALA A 35 8.78 9.38 0.57
CA ALA A 35 8.33 9.12 1.92
C ALA A 35 8.60 10.31 2.86
N GLU A 36 9.80 10.89 2.81
CA GLU A 36 10.14 12.11 3.58
C GLU A 36 9.19 13.27 3.26
N SER A 37 8.72 13.34 2.01
CA SER A 37 7.71 14.33 1.60
C SER A 37 6.27 13.96 2.00
N GLY A 38 6.06 12.83 2.68
CA GLY A 38 4.75 12.33 3.09
C GLY A 38 3.88 11.82 1.93
N ARG A 39 4.51 11.44 0.80
CA ARG A 39 3.81 10.98 -0.40
C ARG A 39 3.80 9.45 -0.59
N ILE A 40 4.66 8.73 0.12
CA ILE A 40 4.67 7.26 0.15
C ILE A 40 4.56 6.80 1.60
N HIS A 41 3.68 5.84 1.84
CA HIS A 41 3.53 5.17 3.13
C HIS A 41 3.33 3.67 2.94
N VAL A 42 3.69 2.92 3.97
CA VAL A 42 3.42 1.49 4.10
C VAL A 42 2.64 1.29 5.41
N PRO A 43 1.43 0.72 5.37
CA PRO A 43 0.71 0.41 6.61
C PRO A 43 1.51 -0.52 7.52
N GLU A 44 1.45 -0.30 8.82
CA GLU A 44 2.23 -1.03 9.83
C GLU A 44 2.03 -2.55 9.73
N VAL A 45 0.81 -3.00 9.47
CA VAL A 45 0.48 -4.43 9.31
C VAL A 45 1.16 -5.01 8.07
N VAL A 46 1.18 -4.26 6.96
CA VAL A 46 1.88 -4.67 5.73
C VAL A 46 3.39 -4.82 5.96
N LEU A 47 3.99 -3.92 6.75
CA LEU A 47 5.40 -4.06 7.16
C LEU A 47 5.64 -5.31 8.01
N GLY A 48 4.67 -5.71 8.83
CA GLY A 48 4.70 -6.92 9.64
C GLY A 48 4.80 -8.21 8.82
N GLU A 49 4.22 -8.23 7.62
CA GLU A 49 4.29 -9.37 6.70
C GLU A 49 5.64 -9.53 6.00
N PHE A 50 6.46 -8.50 5.99
CA PHE A 50 7.71 -8.47 5.24
C PHE A 50 8.80 -9.30 5.93
N LYS A 51 9.13 -10.48 5.34
CA LYS A 51 9.97 -11.52 5.98
C LYS A 51 11.48 -11.26 5.89
N ASN A 52 11.94 -10.46 4.94
CA ASN A 52 13.37 -10.17 4.80
C ASN A 52 13.84 -9.21 5.88
N LYS A 53 14.68 -9.70 6.82
CA LYS A 53 15.10 -8.95 8.01
C LYS A 53 15.91 -7.69 7.70
N GLU A 54 16.86 -7.76 6.74
CA GLU A 54 17.72 -6.60 6.42
C GLU A 54 16.91 -5.46 5.81
N ARG A 55 15.95 -5.80 4.97
CA ARG A 55 15.07 -4.82 4.32
C ARG A 55 13.97 -4.33 5.23
N LYS A 56 13.47 -5.20 6.10
CA LYS A 56 12.59 -4.77 7.19
C LYS A 56 13.28 -3.73 8.04
N GLN A 57 14.55 -3.93 8.38
CA GLN A 57 15.36 -2.96 9.11
C GLN A 57 15.47 -1.64 8.32
N TRP A 58 15.67 -1.69 7.00
CA TRP A 58 15.71 -0.47 6.17
C TRP A 58 14.41 0.35 6.29
N PHE A 59 13.25 -0.31 6.32
CA PHE A 59 11.96 0.36 6.54
C PHE A 59 11.78 0.83 7.99
N GLU A 60 12.21 0.04 8.98
CA GLU A 60 12.13 0.38 10.40
C GLU A 60 12.97 1.61 10.75
N ASP A 61 14.11 1.80 10.07
CA ASP A 61 14.97 2.97 10.22
C ASP A 61 14.33 4.25 9.62
N ARG A 62 13.18 4.11 8.97
CA ARG A 62 12.44 5.20 8.30
C ARG A 62 11.00 5.29 8.82
N PRO A 63 10.83 5.76 10.07
CA PRO A 63 9.51 5.79 10.71
C PRO A 63 8.48 6.64 9.95
N HIS A 64 8.93 7.59 9.13
CA HIS A 64 8.08 8.41 8.26
C HIS A 64 7.42 7.60 7.12
N LEU A 65 7.97 6.44 6.75
CA LEU A 65 7.35 5.51 5.81
C LEU A 65 6.18 4.73 6.44
N CYS A 66 6.25 4.46 7.73
CA CYS A 66 5.28 3.63 8.42
C CYS A 66 4.00 4.43 8.72
N LEU A 67 2.89 4.03 8.11
CA LEU A 67 1.57 4.53 8.46
C LEU A 67 1.04 3.71 9.64
N LYS A 68 0.98 4.37 10.79
CA LYS A 68 0.44 3.76 12.02
C LYS A 68 -1.06 3.57 11.93
N HIS A 69 -1.50 2.44 12.43
CA HIS A 69 -2.92 2.15 12.62
C HIS A 69 -3.49 3.02 13.75
N ASP A 70 -4.70 3.53 13.59
CA ASP A 70 -5.40 4.35 14.57
C ASP A 70 -6.92 4.11 14.55
N ASP A 71 -7.64 4.73 15.49
CA ASP A 71 -9.07 4.53 15.68
C ASP A 71 -9.91 4.89 14.43
N ASP A 72 -9.53 5.93 13.67
CA ASP A 72 -10.22 6.29 12.43
C ASP A 72 -10.05 5.21 11.35
N GLN A 73 -8.90 4.55 11.33
CA GLN A 73 -8.68 3.42 10.44
C GLN A 73 -9.47 2.19 10.88
N ASP A 74 -9.68 1.98 12.18
CA ASP A 74 -10.54 0.90 12.69
C ASP A 74 -11.98 1.06 12.21
N GLU A 75 -12.53 2.28 12.18
CA GLU A 75 -13.86 2.55 11.65
C GLU A 75 -13.94 2.24 10.15
N CYS A 76 -12.93 2.63 9.37
CA CYS A 76 -12.84 2.29 7.96
C CYS A 76 -12.71 0.78 7.75
N LEU A 77 -11.92 0.09 8.56
CA LEU A 77 -11.74 -1.35 8.50
C LEU A 77 -13.04 -2.10 8.83
N ALA A 78 -13.75 -1.68 9.86
CA ALA A 78 -15.05 -2.26 10.22
C ALA A 78 -16.08 -2.08 9.09
N THR A 79 -16.11 -0.91 8.47
CA THR A 79 -16.97 -0.63 7.31
C THR A 79 -16.62 -1.55 6.14
N LEU A 80 -15.34 -1.65 5.79
CA LEU A 80 -14.83 -2.50 4.71
C LEU A 80 -15.23 -3.98 4.90
N VAL A 81 -15.01 -4.53 6.09
CA VAL A 81 -15.30 -5.95 6.39
C VAL A 81 -16.81 -6.22 6.34
N ASN A 82 -17.63 -5.28 6.80
CA ASN A 82 -19.08 -5.40 6.77
C ASN A 82 -19.66 -5.29 5.35
N GLU A 83 -19.15 -4.39 4.54
CA GLU A 83 -19.66 -4.17 3.17
C GLU A 83 -19.07 -5.18 2.16
N LEU A 84 -17.83 -5.63 2.37
CA LEU A 84 -17.13 -6.57 1.50
C LEU A 84 -16.68 -7.83 2.26
N PRO A 85 -17.60 -8.65 2.79
CA PRO A 85 -17.21 -9.86 3.52
C PRO A 85 -16.40 -10.84 2.68
N ALA A 86 -16.57 -10.84 1.34
CA ALA A 86 -15.76 -11.65 0.43
C ALA A 86 -14.32 -11.16 0.25
N PHE A 87 -13.93 -10.04 0.85
CA PHE A 87 -12.54 -9.57 0.89
C PHE A 87 -11.75 -10.20 2.04
N VAL A 88 -12.43 -10.89 2.93
CA VAL A 88 -11.80 -11.66 4.03
C VAL A 88 -11.74 -13.12 3.64
N ASP A 89 -10.53 -13.66 3.49
CA ASP A 89 -10.31 -15.11 3.29
C ASP A 89 -10.21 -15.81 4.65
N PRO A 90 -11.24 -16.55 5.09
CA PRO A 90 -11.25 -17.20 6.40
C PRO A 90 -10.25 -18.37 6.51
N SER A 91 -9.64 -18.79 5.41
CA SER A 91 -8.59 -19.81 5.43
C SER A 91 -7.21 -19.26 5.80
N LYS A 92 -7.03 -17.95 5.73
CA LYS A 92 -5.79 -17.29 6.16
C LYS A 92 -5.71 -17.29 7.69
N THR A 93 -4.65 -17.84 8.24
CA THR A 93 -4.41 -17.96 9.68
C THR A 93 -3.52 -16.84 10.25
N THR A 94 -3.00 -15.98 9.38
CA THR A 94 -2.16 -14.83 9.75
C THR A 94 -2.89 -13.53 9.45
N GLU A 95 -2.54 -12.47 10.16
CA GLU A 95 -3.00 -11.13 9.82
C GLU A 95 -2.73 -10.85 8.35
N ASP A 96 -3.77 -10.41 7.64
CA ASP A 96 -3.73 -10.10 6.22
C ASP A 96 -3.62 -8.58 6.07
N GLY A 97 -2.58 -8.12 5.42
CA GLY A 97 -2.34 -6.69 5.18
C GLY A 97 -3.29 -6.06 4.15
N ASP A 98 -4.05 -6.88 3.42
CA ASP A 98 -4.93 -6.40 2.35
C ASP A 98 -6.04 -5.47 2.88
N GLN A 99 -6.72 -5.86 3.96
CA GLN A 99 -7.79 -5.04 4.56
C GLN A 99 -7.24 -3.76 5.20
N PRO A 100 -6.17 -3.80 6.03
CA PRO A 100 -5.52 -2.60 6.54
C PRO A 100 -5.02 -1.66 5.45
N LEU A 101 -4.52 -2.18 4.33
CA LEU A 101 -4.07 -1.37 3.19
C LEU A 101 -5.22 -0.56 2.57
N VAL A 102 -6.34 -1.21 2.29
CA VAL A 102 -7.50 -0.55 1.69
C VAL A 102 -8.19 0.38 2.68
N SER A 103 -8.33 -0.02 3.97
CA SER A 103 -8.92 0.85 5.01
C SER A 103 -8.09 2.11 5.25
N ALA A 104 -6.77 2.03 5.19
CA ALA A 104 -5.89 3.20 5.25
C ALA A 104 -6.13 4.16 4.08
N ALA A 105 -6.32 3.64 2.87
CA ALA A 105 -6.66 4.46 1.71
C ALA A 105 -8.04 5.11 1.83
N MET A 106 -9.04 4.38 2.34
CA MET A 106 -10.37 4.92 2.65
C MET A 106 -10.26 6.10 3.63
N LYS A 107 -9.54 5.91 4.73
CA LYS A 107 -9.32 6.95 5.75
C LYS A 107 -8.70 8.21 5.13
N ILE A 108 -7.61 8.08 4.38
CA ILE A 108 -6.95 9.23 3.73
C ILE A 108 -7.94 9.99 2.84
N ASN A 109 -8.75 9.28 2.05
CA ASN A 109 -9.73 9.89 1.16
C ASN A 109 -10.91 10.54 1.90
N MET A 110 -11.35 9.96 3.02
CA MET A 110 -12.46 10.50 3.83
C MET A 110 -12.05 11.74 4.62
N LEU A 111 -10.88 11.72 5.23
CA LEU A 111 -10.40 12.81 6.07
C LEU A 111 -9.81 13.97 5.26
N GLY A 112 -9.54 13.77 3.97
CA GLY A 112 -9.21 14.78 2.94
C GLY A 112 -8.03 15.71 3.22
N THR A 113 -7.55 15.79 4.45
CA THR A 113 -6.56 16.78 4.90
C THR A 113 -5.78 16.34 6.15
N GLY A 114 -5.72 15.07 6.48
CA GLY A 114 -4.91 14.60 7.60
C GLY A 114 -3.43 14.93 7.39
N ALA A 115 -2.63 14.89 8.46
CA ALA A 115 -1.19 15.15 8.46
C ALA A 115 -0.39 14.35 7.41
N TYR A 116 -1.05 13.40 6.75
CA TYR A 116 -0.50 12.51 5.74
C TYR A 116 -0.96 12.81 4.30
N ALA A 117 -1.97 13.67 4.09
CA ALA A 117 -2.61 13.79 2.79
C ALA A 117 -2.15 15.02 2.03
N SER A 118 -1.19 14.87 1.16
CA SER A 118 -0.90 15.83 0.08
C SER A 118 -1.92 15.73 -1.07
N GLY A 119 -2.72 14.65 -1.16
CA GLY A 119 -3.69 14.39 -2.23
C GLY A 119 -4.46 13.09 -2.04
N PRO A 120 -5.24 12.63 -3.05
CA PRO A 120 -6.01 11.40 -2.96
C PRO A 120 -5.10 10.20 -2.76
N ALA A 121 -5.57 9.23 -1.98
CA ALA A 121 -4.87 7.97 -1.79
C ALA A 121 -4.87 7.13 -3.07
N VAL A 122 -3.71 6.56 -3.39
CA VAL A 122 -3.52 5.61 -4.48
C VAL A 122 -2.87 4.35 -3.89
N VAL A 123 -3.53 3.22 -4.01
CA VAL A 123 -2.98 1.93 -3.61
C VAL A 123 -2.04 1.43 -4.71
N VAL A 124 -0.84 1.01 -4.32
CA VAL A 124 0.14 0.43 -5.23
C VAL A 124 0.30 -1.04 -4.92
N SER A 125 -0.17 -1.89 -5.83
CA SER A 125 -0.15 -3.35 -5.69
C SER A 125 0.13 -4.02 -7.03
N HIS A 126 0.81 -5.15 -7.01
CA HIS A 126 0.99 -6.01 -8.17
C HIS A 126 -0.12 -7.06 -8.32
N GLU A 127 -1.09 -7.07 -7.41
CA GLU A 127 -2.25 -7.94 -7.52
C GLU A 127 -3.08 -7.61 -8.76
N GLN A 128 -3.68 -8.65 -9.32
CA GLN A 128 -4.66 -8.52 -10.39
C GLN A 128 -6.07 -8.72 -9.83
N ARG A 129 -7.07 -8.11 -10.46
CA ARG A 129 -8.48 -8.37 -10.14
C ARG A 129 -8.78 -9.86 -10.14
N ARG A 130 -9.68 -10.28 -9.26
CA ARG A 130 -10.05 -11.69 -9.15
C ARG A 130 -10.57 -12.25 -10.48
N LYS A 131 -10.23 -13.49 -10.74
CA LYS A 131 -10.89 -14.26 -11.81
C LYS A 131 -12.26 -14.73 -11.33
N ALA A 132 -13.22 -14.88 -12.25
CA ALA A 132 -14.60 -15.24 -11.92
C ALA A 132 -14.76 -16.51 -11.06
N ALA A 133 -13.84 -17.48 -11.19
CA ALA A 133 -13.86 -18.73 -10.42
C ALA A 133 -13.28 -18.58 -9.00
N TYR A 134 -12.65 -17.46 -8.64
CA TYR A 134 -12.05 -17.26 -7.33
C TYR A 134 -13.06 -16.63 -6.37
N PRO A 135 -13.29 -17.20 -5.17
CA PRO A 135 -14.39 -16.79 -4.31
C PRO A 135 -14.13 -15.45 -3.59
N TYR A 136 -12.87 -15.11 -3.35
CA TYR A 136 -12.50 -13.94 -2.56
C TYR A 136 -12.11 -12.76 -3.44
N LEU A 137 -12.44 -11.55 -2.98
CA LEU A 137 -11.99 -10.30 -3.62
C LEU A 137 -10.48 -10.12 -3.43
N LYS A 138 -9.87 -9.38 -4.34
CA LYS A 138 -8.48 -8.95 -4.30
C LYS A 138 -8.39 -7.46 -4.00
N VAL A 139 -7.20 -6.97 -3.66
CA VAL A 139 -6.97 -5.55 -3.38
C VAL A 139 -7.54 -4.63 -4.47
N PRO A 140 -7.31 -4.86 -5.79
CA PRO A 140 -7.89 -4.02 -6.81
C PRO A 140 -9.43 -4.05 -6.85
N ASP A 141 -10.06 -5.20 -6.55
CA ASP A 141 -11.53 -5.30 -6.52
C ASP A 141 -12.14 -4.47 -5.39
N ALA A 142 -11.51 -4.50 -4.21
CA ALA A 142 -11.93 -3.68 -3.07
C ALA A 142 -11.69 -2.19 -3.33
N CYS A 143 -10.57 -1.83 -3.95
CA CYS A 143 -10.29 -0.45 -4.36
C CYS A 143 -11.35 0.08 -5.33
N ASP A 144 -11.75 -0.72 -6.34
CA ASP A 144 -12.79 -0.34 -7.30
C ASP A 144 -14.13 -0.05 -6.60
N HIS A 145 -14.50 -0.85 -5.59
CA HIS A 145 -15.74 -0.63 -4.82
C HIS A 145 -15.77 0.74 -4.13
N TYR A 146 -14.64 1.18 -3.58
CA TYR A 146 -14.53 2.46 -2.88
C TYR A 146 -14.03 3.61 -3.77
N CYS A 147 -13.97 3.42 -5.09
CA CYS A 147 -13.45 4.41 -6.04
C CYS A 147 -12.00 4.86 -5.70
N ILE A 148 -11.22 3.97 -5.11
CA ILE A 148 -9.81 4.18 -4.82
C ILE A 148 -9.01 3.72 -6.04
N ARG A 149 -8.10 4.56 -6.52
CA ARG A 149 -7.21 4.18 -7.62
C ARG A 149 -6.22 3.13 -7.14
N CYS A 150 -6.16 1.98 -7.84
CA CYS A 150 -5.19 0.93 -7.63
C CYS A 150 -4.32 0.77 -8.88
N ILE A 151 -3.00 0.88 -8.72
CA ILE A 151 -2.02 0.83 -9.80
C ILE A 151 -0.87 -0.10 -9.44
N ASN A 152 -0.09 -0.54 -10.43
CA ASN A 152 1.16 -1.25 -10.15
C ASN A 152 2.34 -0.26 -9.94
N PHE A 153 3.46 -0.78 -9.46
CA PHE A 153 4.63 0.03 -9.16
C PHE A 153 5.20 0.74 -10.40
N PHE A 154 5.20 0.11 -11.56
CA PHE A 154 5.68 0.73 -12.80
C PHE A 154 4.78 1.87 -13.27
N GLU A 155 3.47 1.76 -13.07
CA GLU A 155 2.53 2.85 -13.33
C GLU A 155 2.79 4.03 -12.41
N MET A 156 3.07 3.77 -11.12
CA MET A 156 3.46 4.81 -10.17
C MET A 156 4.74 5.54 -10.65
N LEU A 157 5.78 4.80 -11.03
CA LEU A 157 7.03 5.40 -11.53
C LEU A 157 6.81 6.25 -12.79
N ARG A 158 5.91 5.82 -13.70
CA ARG A 158 5.53 6.61 -14.89
C ARG A 158 4.78 7.88 -14.51
N MET A 159 3.82 7.79 -13.60
CA MET A 159 3.05 8.96 -13.14
C MET A 159 3.94 10.02 -12.49
N GLU A 160 4.99 9.60 -11.83
CA GLU A 160 5.97 10.49 -11.18
C GLU A 160 7.12 10.91 -12.11
N GLY A 161 7.12 10.46 -13.36
CA GLY A 161 8.15 10.83 -14.34
C GLY A 161 9.52 10.19 -14.10
N VAL A 162 9.60 9.18 -13.22
CA VAL A 162 10.83 8.43 -12.94
C VAL A 162 11.14 7.45 -14.06
N LEU A 163 10.11 6.93 -14.69
CA LEU A 163 10.20 6.00 -15.81
C LEU A 163 9.64 6.67 -17.07
N THR A 164 10.54 7.06 -17.96
CA THR A 164 10.21 7.55 -19.31
C THR A 164 10.41 6.41 -20.31
N ILE A 165 9.32 5.81 -20.78
CA ILE A 165 9.30 4.89 -21.93
C ILE A 165 8.41 5.49 -22.98
#